data_99bf16b0694f230e15682aa11f013d86
#
_entry.id   99bf16b0694f230e15682aa11f013d86
#
_cell.length_a   1.000
_cell.length_b   1.000
_cell.length_c   1.000
_cell.angle_alpha   90.00
_cell.angle_beta   90.00
_cell.angle_gamma   90.00
#
_symmetry.space_group_name_H-M   'P 1'
#
loop_
_entity.id
_entity.type
_entity.pdbx_description
1 polymer ?
#
loop_
_entity_poly.entity_id
_entity_poly.type
_entity_poly.pdbx_seq_one_letter_code
_entity_poly.pdbx_strand_id
1 'polypeptide(L)'
;MNISLALIHWAFVLSMPILLVGLVNRTKSWWVGRKGPRLIQSAYDLWRLLGKRPVVSTTASPLFRAGAYVVLICGLLAASMIPVLGQFAPLQFSHDFVVVAYTLGLARIVLMISAMDVGSSFEGMGAA
;
A
#
# COMPACT_ATOMS: atom_id res chain seq x y z
N MET A 1 -11.75 -20.46 -14.02
CA MET A 1 -11.31 -19.48 -13.01
C MET A 1 -12.37 -19.44 -11.91
N ASN A 2 -12.04 -19.90 -10.72
CA ASN A 2 -13.02 -19.96 -9.62
C ASN A 2 -13.25 -18.56 -9.05
N ILE A 3 -14.30 -17.91 -9.46
CA ILE A 3 -14.67 -16.53 -9.05
C ILE A 3 -14.74 -16.41 -7.52
N SER A 4 -15.23 -17.46 -6.84
CA SER A 4 -15.28 -17.52 -5.38
C SER A 4 -13.90 -17.42 -4.73
N LEU A 5 -12.91 -18.13 -5.26
CA LEU A 5 -11.53 -18.07 -4.76
C LEU A 5 -10.89 -16.71 -5.01
N ALA A 6 -11.17 -16.08 -6.14
CA ALA A 6 -10.69 -14.73 -6.44
C ALA A 6 -11.30 -13.69 -5.47
N LEU A 7 -12.58 -13.79 -5.16
CA LEU A 7 -13.23 -12.89 -4.20
C LEU A 7 -12.65 -13.06 -2.78
N ILE A 8 -12.42 -14.30 -2.35
CA ILE A 8 -11.80 -14.59 -1.05
C ILE A 8 -10.37 -14.04 -1.03
N HIS A 9 -9.59 -14.24 -2.09
CA HIS A 9 -8.23 -13.70 -2.22
C HIS A 9 -8.21 -12.17 -2.03
N TRP A 10 -9.05 -11.43 -2.77
CA TRP A 10 -9.13 -9.96 -2.64
C TRP A 10 -9.62 -9.50 -1.28
N ALA A 11 -10.55 -10.23 -0.66
CA ALA A 11 -10.99 -9.94 0.71
C ALA A 11 -9.81 -10.04 1.71
N PHE A 12 -8.97 -11.07 1.59
CA PHE A 12 -7.76 -11.22 2.41
C PHE A 12 -6.72 -10.15 2.12
N VAL A 13 -6.42 -9.88 0.85
CA VAL A 13 -5.45 -8.86 0.42
C VAL A 13 -5.81 -7.48 0.96
N LEU A 14 -7.09 -7.12 1.00
CA LEU A 14 -7.53 -5.82 1.49
C LEU A 14 -7.63 -5.76 3.02
N SER A 15 -8.03 -6.85 3.69
CA SER A 15 -8.24 -6.86 5.14
C SER A 15 -6.96 -7.05 5.95
N MET A 16 -6.05 -7.93 5.50
CA MET A 16 -4.84 -8.27 6.24
C MET A 16 -3.89 -7.10 6.50
N PRO A 17 -3.57 -6.23 5.54
CA PRO A 17 -2.70 -5.08 5.79
C PRO A 17 -3.27 -4.13 6.84
N ILE A 18 -4.59 -3.92 6.84
CA ILE A 18 -5.27 -3.06 7.81
C ILE A 18 -5.12 -3.62 9.23
N LEU A 19 -5.33 -4.93 9.39
CA LEU A 19 -5.17 -5.63 10.67
C LEU A 19 -3.71 -5.63 11.13
N LEU A 20 -2.76 -5.87 10.23
CA LEU A 20 -1.33 -5.86 10.53
C LEU A 20 -0.85 -4.49 11.02
N VAL A 21 -1.24 -3.41 10.34
CA VAL A 21 -0.92 -2.04 10.77
C VAL A 21 -1.52 -1.76 12.15
N GLY A 22 -2.76 -2.16 12.38
CA GLY A 22 -3.41 -2.04 13.69
C GLY A 22 -2.66 -2.80 14.79
N LEU A 23 -2.22 -4.03 14.51
CA LEU A 23 -1.45 -4.87 15.42
C LEU A 23 -0.09 -4.24 15.74
N VAL A 24 0.65 -3.81 14.72
CA VAL A 24 1.96 -3.15 14.89
C VAL A 24 1.85 -1.90 15.74
N ASN A 25 0.86 -1.04 15.48
CA ASN A 25 0.64 0.18 16.25
C ASN A 25 0.27 -0.11 17.71
N ARG A 26 -0.51 -1.15 17.95
CA ARG A 26 -0.88 -1.58 19.30
C ARG A 26 0.31 -2.17 20.05
N THR A 27 1.12 -3.01 19.42
CA THR A 27 2.32 -3.58 20.04
C THR A 27 3.34 -2.49 20.36
N LYS A 28 3.61 -1.55 19.43
CA LYS A 28 4.47 -0.38 19.70
C LYS A 28 4.00 0.43 20.92
N SER A 29 2.69 0.64 21.05
CA SER A 29 2.13 1.38 22.19
C SER A 29 2.32 0.64 23.51
N TRP A 30 2.21 -0.68 23.51
CA TRP A 30 2.46 -1.51 24.69
C TRP A 30 3.91 -1.39 25.19
N TRP A 31 4.87 -1.41 24.27
CA TRP A 31 6.30 -1.25 24.61
C TRP A 31 6.60 0.09 25.26
N VAL A 32 5.84 1.12 24.94
CA VAL A 32 5.97 2.47 25.53
C VAL A 32 5.10 2.65 26.79
N GLY A 33 4.43 1.58 27.27
CA GLY A 33 3.57 1.63 28.45
C GLY A 33 2.24 2.39 28.25
N ARG A 34 1.81 2.61 26.99
CA ARG A 34 0.57 3.32 26.67
C ARG A 34 -0.51 2.36 26.18
N LYS A 35 -1.79 2.70 26.42
CA LYS A 35 -2.92 1.99 25.81
C LYS A 35 -2.90 2.26 24.30
N GLY A 36 -2.70 1.21 23.49
CA GLY A 36 -2.67 1.32 22.05
C GLY A 36 -4.04 1.60 21.41
N PRO A 37 -4.05 2.05 20.15
CA PRO A 37 -5.27 2.26 19.40
C PRO A 37 -6.03 0.94 19.18
N ARG A 38 -7.30 1.04 18.78
CA ARG A 38 -8.10 -0.14 18.41
C ARG A 38 -7.51 -0.77 17.14
N LEU A 39 -7.57 -2.10 17.01
CA LEU A 39 -7.03 -2.83 15.85
C LEU A 39 -7.64 -2.35 14.52
N ILE A 40 -8.91 -1.97 14.53
CA ILE A 40 -9.66 -1.52 13.35
C ILE A 40 -9.52 0.01 13.13
N GLN A 41 -8.74 0.71 13.94
CA GLN A 41 -8.56 2.16 13.81
C GLN A 41 -8.11 2.56 12.41
N SER A 42 -7.17 1.81 11.83
CA SER A 42 -6.64 2.06 10.49
C SER A 42 -7.72 1.98 9.40
N ALA A 43 -8.74 1.12 9.55
CA ALA A 43 -9.86 1.04 8.63
C ALA A 43 -10.74 2.30 8.69
N TYR A 44 -11.02 2.78 9.90
CA TYR A 44 -11.79 4.03 10.08
C TYR A 44 -11.04 5.24 9.53
N ASP A 45 -9.72 5.29 9.72
CA ASP A 45 -8.89 6.37 9.20
C ASP A 45 -8.86 6.35 7.67
N LEU A 46 -8.74 5.16 7.05
CA LEU A 46 -8.82 4.99 5.61
C LEU A 46 -10.18 5.44 5.05
N TRP A 47 -11.28 5.01 5.68
CA TRP A 47 -12.63 5.42 5.30
C TRP A 47 -12.82 6.93 5.38
N ARG A 48 -12.32 7.55 6.45
CA ARG A 48 -12.38 9.00 6.64
C ARG A 48 -11.54 9.74 5.58
N LEU A 49 -10.37 9.21 5.20
CA LEU A 49 -9.50 9.79 4.18
C LEU A 49 -10.12 9.73 2.79
N LEU A 50 -10.83 8.65 2.45
CA LEU A 50 -11.53 8.53 1.17
C LEU A 50 -12.62 9.61 0.98
N GLY A 51 -13.20 10.12 2.05
CA GLY A 51 -14.18 11.21 2.02
C GLY A 51 -13.58 12.61 1.97
N LYS A 52 -12.24 12.76 2.08
CA LYS A 52 -11.58 14.07 2.09
C LYS A 52 -11.09 14.46 0.70
N ARG A 53 -11.10 15.77 0.43
CA ARG A 53 -10.49 16.31 -0.80
C ARG A 53 -8.96 16.33 -0.67
N PRO A 54 -8.23 16.00 -1.74
CA PRO A 54 -6.77 16.07 -1.72
C PRO A 54 -6.32 17.54 -1.62
N VAL A 55 -5.46 17.81 -0.64
CA VAL A 55 -4.76 19.10 -0.54
C VAL A 55 -3.34 18.88 -1.06
N VAL A 56 -3.04 19.49 -2.20
CA VAL A 56 -1.73 19.37 -2.85
C VAL A 56 -1.02 20.71 -2.74
N SER A 57 0.29 20.69 -2.44
CA SER A 57 1.13 21.87 -2.41
C SER A 57 1.09 22.60 -3.76
N THR A 58 1.16 23.92 -3.75
CA THR A 58 1.25 24.76 -4.96
C THR A 58 2.55 24.52 -5.75
N THR A 59 3.57 23.98 -5.08
CA THR A 59 4.88 23.64 -5.67
C THR A 59 4.91 22.25 -6.31
N ALA A 60 3.96 21.38 -5.96
CA ALA A 60 3.91 20.01 -6.47
C ALA A 60 3.41 19.97 -7.91
N SER A 61 4.13 19.23 -8.77
CA SER A 61 3.77 19.05 -10.17
C SER A 61 2.67 17.98 -10.35
N PRO A 62 2.08 17.85 -11.55
CA PRO A 62 1.18 16.73 -11.85
C PRO A 62 1.79 15.35 -11.64
N LEU A 63 3.12 15.26 -11.65
CA LEU A 63 3.89 14.03 -11.42
C LEU A 63 3.61 13.46 -10.02
N PHE A 64 3.47 14.31 -9.00
CA PHE A 64 3.12 13.87 -7.65
C PHE A 64 1.78 13.14 -7.59
N ARG A 65 0.76 13.64 -8.29
CA ARG A 65 -0.55 12.97 -8.36
C ARG A 65 -0.49 11.66 -9.15
N ALA A 66 0.19 11.68 -10.31
CA ALA A 66 0.38 10.49 -11.14
C ALA A 66 1.12 9.39 -10.37
N GLY A 67 2.13 9.77 -9.59
CA GLY A 67 2.91 8.83 -8.77
C GLY A 67 2.06 8.06 -7.78
N ALA A 68 1.13 8.72 -7.10
CA ALA A 68 0.22 8.04 -6.17
C ALA A 68 -0.64 6.97 -6.85
N TYR A 69 -1.17 7.25 -8.05
CA TYR A 69 -1.93 6.26 -8.83
C TYR A 69 -1.06 5.11 -9.32
N VAL A 70 0.15 5.40 -9.79
CA VAL A 70 1.08 4.35 -10.27
C VAL A 70 1.46 3.42 -9.11
N VAL A 71 1.79 3.95 -7.94
CA VAL A 71 2.11 3.14 -6.75
C VAL A 71 0.93 2.26 -6.35
N LEU A 72 -0.30 2.80 -6.36
CA LEU A 72 -1.50 2.02 -6.06
C LEU A 72 -1.69 0.88 -7.07
N ILE A 73 -1.59 1.17 -8.38
CA ILE A 73 -1.75 0.17 -9.45
C ILE A 73 -0.68 -0.92 -9.31
N CYS A 74 0.58 -0.54 -9.11
CA CYS A 74 1.67 -1.50 -8.90
C CYS A 74 1.42 -2.39 -7.68
N GLY A 75 0.93 -1.82 -6.58
CA GLY A 75 0.58 -2.57 -5.38
C GLY A 75 -0.55 -3.59 -5.62
N LEU A 76 -1.60 -3.20 -6.34
CA LEU A 76 -2.71 -4.08 -6.68
C LEU A 76 -2.28 -5.19 -7.67
N LEU A 77 -1.43 -4.86 -8.65
CA LEU A 77 -0.87 -5.85 -9.58
C LEU A 77 -0.01 -6.87 -8.82
N ALA A 78 0.92 -6.43 -7.98
CA ALA A 78 1.75 -7.32 -7.18
C ALA A 78 0.88 -8.21 -6.27
N ALA A 79 -0.14 -7.64 -5.63
CA ALA A 79 -1.07 -8.38 -4.77
C ALA A 79 -1.88 -9.44 -5.53
N SER A 80 -2.21 -9.21 -6.81
CA SER A 80 -2.93 -10.18 -7.65
C SER A 80 -2.04 -11.37 -8.07
N MET A 81 -0.72 -11.19 -8.06
CA MET A 81 0.24 -12.23 -8.46
C MET A 81 0.74 -13.07 -7.29
N ILE A 82 0.67 -12.54 -6.06
CA ILE A 82 1.13 -13.25 -4.86
C ILE A 82 0.03 -14.21 -4.37
N PRO A 83 0.29 -15.54 -4.28
CA PRO A 83 -0.68 -16.49 -3.76
C PRO A 83 -0.83 -16.31 -2.25
N VAL A 84 -1.99 -15.85 -1.79
CA VAL A 84 -2.30 -15.68 -0.35
C VAL A 84 -2.94 -16.94 0.23
N LEU A 85 -3.69 -17.67 -0.58
CA LEU A 85 -4.40 -18.88 -0.20
C LEU A 85 -3.84 -20.09 -0.96
N GLY A 86 -2.84 -20.73 -0.38
CA GLY A 86 -2.20 -21.92 -0.98
C GLY A 86 -1.47 -21.60 -2.28
N GLN A 87 -1.82 -22.27 -3.38
CA GLN A 87 -1.19 -22.08 -4.70
C GLN A 87 -2.02 -21.22 -5.65
N PHE A 88 -3.14 -20.65 -5.18
CA PHE A 88 -4.03 -19.86 -6.04
C PHE A 88 -3.62 -18.39 -6.03
N ALA A 89 -3.29 -17.86 -7.21
CA ALA A 89 -3.22 -16.43 -7.46
C ALA A 89 -4.12 -16.06 -8.64
N PRO A 90 -4.81 -14.92 -8.63
CA PRO A 90 -5.66 -14.48 -9.75
C PRO A 90 -4.91 -14.34 -11.07
N LEU A 91 -3.66 -13.86 -11.01
CA LEU A 91 -2.75 -13.76 -12.15
C LEU A 91 -1.54 -14.67 -11.89
N GLN A 92 -1.29 -15.63 -12.78
CA GLN A 92 -0.16 -16.54 -12.70
C GLN A 92 0.62 -16.52 -14.02
N PHE A 93 1.94 -16.35 -13.90
CA PHE A 93 2.89 -16.40 -15.01
C PHE A 93 4.05 -17.34 -14.65
N SER A 94 4.78 -17.79 -15.66
CA SER A 94 5.92 -18.71 -15.44
C SER A 94 7.03 -18.13 -14.56
N HIS A 95 7.10 -16.81 -14.40
CA HIS A 95 8.14 -16.10 -13.64
C HIS A 95 7.54 -15.02 -12.74
N ASP A 96 6.47 -15.35 -12.02
CA ASP A 96 5.71 -14.43 -11.15
C ASP A 96 6.59 -13.65 -10.18
N PHE A 97 7.57 -14.31 -9.56
CA PHE A 97 8.46 -13.69 -8.60
C PHE A 97 9.27 -12.52 -9.20
N VAL A 98 9.77 -12.68 -10.40
CA VAL A 98 10.55 -11.64 -11.09
C VAL A 98 9.66 -10.44 -11.41
N VAL A 99 8.47 -10.68 -11.93
CA VAL A 99 7.51 -9.62 -12.28
C VAL A 99 7.06 -8.87 -11.02
N VAL A 100 6.79 -9.56 -9.92
CA VAL A 100 6.44 -8.93 -8.63
C VAL A 100 7.59 -8.06 -8.13
N ALA A 101 8.84 -8.57 -8.18
CA ALA A 101 10.01 -7.81 -7.74
C ALA A 101 10.20 -6.52 -8.55
N TYR A 102 10.09 -6.58 -9.88
CA TYR A 102 10.19 -5.40 -10.74
C TYR A 102 9.01 -4.43 -10.52
N THR A 103 7.80 -4.92 -10.34
CA THR A 103 6.62 -4.09 -10.10
C THR A 103 6.75 -3.32 -8.78
N LEU A 104 7.20 -3.99 -7.72
CA LEU A 104 7.46 -3.34 -6.42
C LEU A 104 8.65 -2.37 -6.49
N GLY A 105 9.70 -2.73 -7.24
CA GLY A 105 10.84 -1.85 -7.52
C GLY A 105 10.41 -0.57 -8.25
N LEU A 106 9.57 -0.71 -9.28
CA LEU A 106 9.01 0.43 -10.00
C LEU A 106 8.18 1.33 -9.07
N ALA A 107 7.31 0.74 -8.25
CA ALA A 107 6.52 1.48 -7.26
C ALA A 107 7.42 2.28 -6.31
N ARG A 108 8.54 1.70 -5.86
CA ARG A 108 9.51 2.37 -4.99
C ARG A 108 10.19 3.55 -5.69
N ILE A 109 10.66 3.37 -6.91
CA ILE A 109 11.29 4.43 -7.70
C ILE A 109 10.32 5.59 -7.92
N VAL A 110 9.07 5.30 -8.31
CA VAL A 110 8.05 6.32 -8.54
C VAL A 110 7.71 7.06 -7.24
N LEU A 111 7.65 6.37 -6.11
CA LEU A 111 7.45 6.98 -4.79
C LEU A 111 8.57 7.98 -4.46
N MET A 112 9.83 7.60 -4.69
CA MET A 112 10.98 8.47 -4.45
C MET A 112 10.94 9.72 -5.34
N ILE A 113 10.68 9.55 -6.64
CA ILE A 113 10.56 10.68 -7.57
C ILE A 113 9.42 11.61 -7.14
N SER A 114 8.28 11.06 -6.76
CA SER A 114 7.13 11.84 -6.29
C SER A 114 7.42 12.60 -4.99
N ALA A 115 8.19 12.01 -4.08
CA ALA A 115 8.59 12.66 -2.84
C ALA A 115 9.58 13.83 -3.10
N MET A 116 10.46 13.69 -4.09
CA MET A 116 11.37 14.76 -4.48
C MET A 116 10.66 15.93 -5.17
N ASP A 117 9.54 15.67 -5.85
CA ASP A 117 8.77 16.69 -6.58
C ASP A 117 8.10 17.73 -5.66
N VAL A 118 7.88 17.40 -4.40
CA VAL A 118 7.29 18.33 -3.41
C VAL A 118 8.23 19.48 -3.03
N GLY A 119 9.52 19.40 -3.43
CA GLY A 119 10.53 20.42 -3.14
C GLY A 119 11.08 20.39 -1.71
N SER A 120 10.73 19.39 -0.92
CA SER A 120 11.25 19.17 0.43
C SER A 120 12.34 18.08 0.39
N SER A 121 13.61 18.50 0.54
CA SER A 121 14.76 17.57 0.55
C SER A 121 14.68 16.53 1.68
N PHE A 122 14.11 16.91 2.84
CA PHE A 122 13.95 16.00 3.98
C PHE A 122 12.89 14.93 3.72
N GLU A 123 11.78 15.26 3.08
CA GLU A 123 10.75 14.28 2.70
C GLU A 123 11.27 13.32 1.65
N GLY A 124 12.05 13.81 0.67
CA GLY A 124 12.72 12.97 -0.32
C GLY A 124 13.69 11.97 0.30
N MET A 125 14.49 12.40 1.28
CA MET A 125 15.39 11.50 2.03
C MET A 125 14.63 10.49 2.91
N GLY A 126 13.50 10.90 3.49
CA GLY A 126 12.65 10.00 4.29
C GLY A 126 11.92 8.93 3.47
N ALA A 127 11.77 9.13 2.16
CA ALA A 127 11.15 8.18 1.23
C ALA A 127 12.15 7.17 0.66
N ALA A 128 13.45 7.45 0.71
CA ALA A 128 14.54 6.57 0.27
C ALA A 128 14.80 5.45 1.28
#